data_189fafc00fa2d074edeea2998c95f3cd
#
_entry.id   189fafc00fa2d074edeea2998c95f3cd
#
_cell.length_a   1.000
_cell.length_b   1.000
_cell.length_c   1.000
_cell.angle_alpha   90.00
_cell.angle_beta   90.00
_cell.angle_gamma   90.00
#
_symmetry.space_group_name_H-M   'P 1'
#
loop_
_entity.id
_entity.type
_entity.pdbx_description
1 polymer ?
#
loop_
_entity_poly.entity_id
_entity_poly.type
_entity_poly.pdbx_seq_one_letter_code
_entity_poly.pdbx_strand_id
1 'polypeptide(L)'
;MKATLATTPVLEARDLVKRYGDREALRGVSLAAGRGELVAVIGPNGAGKTTLLSILAGIQPPDSGTLSRPAGDVGWVPQQAALYAKLTIAENLALFARLERSRNPHDAVERMLDLTDLRERARDQVATLSGGNRQRVNIAVGLLADPEVLLLDEPSAALDPRQRERLWEFILRLAGGGTTVIYATHNVQEADRYANQLIVLADGERVFDGSPRELEHEVGTTGLDFEQAFVEFLHRRGH
;
A
#
# COMPACT_ATOMS: atom_id res chain seq x y z
N MET A 1 -19.15 -25.72 9.01
CA MET A 1 -17.83 -25.35 9.53
C MET A 1 -16.78 -25.79 8.52
N LYS A 2 -16.35 -24.88 7.61
CA LYS A 2 -15.17 -25.12 6.77
C LYS A 2 -13.97 -24.57 7.56
N ALA A 3 -13.10 -25.47 8.00
CA ALA A 3 -11.80 -25.07 8.54
C ALA A 3 -11.06 -24.31 7.44
N THR A 4 -10.96 -23.00 7.57
CA THR A 4 -10.05 -22.19 6.77
C THR A 4 -8.65 -22.70 7.14
N LEU A 5 -7.99 -23.35 6.19
CA LEU A 5 -6.55 -23.66 6.30
C LEU A 5 -5.87 -22.30 6.52
N ALA A 6 -5.32 -22.10 7.69
CA ALA A 6 -4.54 -20.91 8.03
C ALA A 6 -3.33 -20.91 7.09
N THR A 7 -3.44 -20.19 5.97
CA THR A 7 -2.29 -19.93 5.09
C THR A 7 -1.31 -19.08 5.87
N THR A 8 -0.05 -19.51 5.94
CA THR A 8 1.01 -18.74 6.58
C THR A 8 1.04 -17.33 5.91
N PRO A 9 0.94 -16.25 6.69
CA PRO A 9 0.97 -14.90 6.13
C PRO A 9 2.30 -14.64 5.43
N VAL A 10 2.27 -13.90 4.32
CA VAL A 10 3.48 -13.49 3.60
C VAL A 10 4.19 -12.33 4.29
N LEU A 11 3.45 -11.53 5.05
CA LEU A 11 3.97 -10.48 5.91
C LEU A 11 3.18 -10.48 7.22
N GLU A 12 3.91 -10.47 8.33
CA GLU A 12 3.31 -10.35 9.66
C GLU A 12 4.10 -9.33 10.48
N ALA A 13 3.38 -8.45 11.15
CA ALA A 13 3.90 -7.50 12.12
C ALA A 13 3.19 -7.72 13.46
N ARG A 14 3.95 -7.71 14.56
CA ARG A 14 3.42 -7.92 15.90
C ARG A 14 3.87 -6.82 16.85
N ASP A 15 2.90 -6.19 17.50
CA ASP A 15 3.07 -5.23 18.61
C ASP A 15 4.03 -4.10 18.27
N LEU A 16 3.93 -3.55 17.06
CA LEU A 16 4.81 -2.46 16.60
C LEU A 16 4.55 -1.19 17.39
N VAL A 17 5.59 -0.68 18.02
CA VAL A 17 5.60 0.63 18.70
C VAL A 17 6.56 1.56 17.98
N LYS A 18 6.15 2.83 17.81
CA LYS A 18 7.01 3.89 17.28
C LYS A 18 6.74 5.22 17.95
N ARG A 19 7.83 5.88 18.38
CA ARG A 19 7.79 7.19 19.03
C ARG A 19 8.61 8.22 18.26
N TYR A 20 8.13 9.44 18.24
CA TYR A 20 8.87 10.62 17.77
C TYR A 20 8.83 11.69 18.88
N GLY A 21 9.89 11.76 19.67
CA GLY A 21 9.89 12.53 20.92
C GLY A 21 8.81 12.02 21.87
N ASP A 22 7.93 12.90 22.32
CA ASP A 22 6.85 12.56 23.25
C ASP A 22 5.61 11.96 22.56
N ARG A 23 5.58 11.95 21.22
CA ARG A 23 4.44 11.44 20.46
C ARG A 23 4.63 9.96 20.14
N GLU A 24 3.69 9.12 20.59
CA GLU A 24 3.58 7.74 20.13
C GLU A 24 2.80 7.71 18.81
N ALA A 25 3.48 7.40 17.73
CA ALA A 25 2.88 7.28 16.40
C ALA A 25 2.28 5.90 16.15
N LEU A 26 2.80 4.85 16.81
CA LEU A 26 2.22 3.51 16.85
C LEU A 26 2.29 2.96 18.28
N ARG A 27 1.21 2.31 18.72
CA ARG A 27 0.99 1.81 20.10
C ARG A 27 0.64 0.33 20.08
N GLY A 28 1.60 -0.53 19.70
CA GLY A 28 1.39 -1.98 19.70
C GLY A 28 0.57 -2.46 18.50
N VAL A 29 0.78 -1.89 17.31
CA VAL A 29 0.04 -2.26 16.10
C VAL A 29 0.51 -3.62 15.58
N SER A 30 -0.44 -4.53 15.38
CA SER A 30 -0.20 -5.85 14.77
C SER A 30 -1.06 -6.02 13.51
N LEU A 31 -0.52 -6.67 12.49
CA LEU A 31 -1.25 -7.04 11.27
C LEU A 31 -0.63 -8.28 10.62
N ALA A 32 -1.42 -8.97 9.82
CA ALA A 32 -0.96 -10.07 8.98
C ALA A 32 -1.60 -9.92 7.59
N ALA A 33 -0.85 -10.25 6.55
CA ALA A 33 -1.33 -10.22 5.18
C ALA A 33 -1.02 -11.54 4.48
N GLY A 34 -2.02 -12.13 3.85
CA GLY A 34 -1.93 -13.35 3.05
C GLY A 34 -1.46 -13.07 1.63
N ARG A 35 -1.11 -14.13 0.90
CA ARG A 35 -0.65 -14.02 -0.49
C ARG A 35 -1.76 -13.54 -1.41
N GLY A 36 -1.47 -12.53 -2.23
CA GLY A 36 -2.41 -11.96 -3.20
C GLY A 36 -3.56 -11.16 -2.57
N GLU A 37 -3.50 -10.87 -1.27
CA GLU A 37 -4.48 -10.03 -0.59
C GLU A 37 -4.24 -8.54 -0.87
N LEU A 38 -5.36 -7.79 -0.91
CA LEU A 38 -5.35 -6.34 -0.82
C LEU A 38 -5.76 -5.92 0.59
N VAL A 39 -4.79 -5.39 1.34
CA VAL A 39 -4.99 -4.91 2.71
C VAL A 39 -4.99 -3.38 2.70
N ALA A 40 -6.12 -2.78 3.09
CA ALA A 40 -6.21 -1.33 3.25
C ALA A 40 -5.90 -0.93 4.69
N VAL A 41 -4.98 0.01 4.86
CA VAL A 41 -4.72 0.70 6.12
C VAL A 41 -5.42 2.05 6.05
N ILE A 42 -6.53 2.20 6.78
CA ILE A 42 -7.35 3.42 6.77
C ILE A 42 -7.39 4.07 8.16
N GLY A 43 -7.79 5.32 8.19
CA GLY A 43 -7.90 6.09 9.43
C GLY A 43 -7.64 7.58 9.21
N PRO A 44 -7.91 8.44 10.21
CA PRO A 44 -7.72 9.87 10.10
C PRO A 44 -6.26 10.27 9.84
N ASN A 45 -6.06 11.54 9.46
CA ASN A 45 -4.71 12.08 9.30
C ASN A 45 -3.97 12.06 10.64
N GLY A 46 -2.72 11.58 10.61
CA GLY A 46 -1.92 11.45 11.83
C GLY A 46 -2.15 10.17 12.64
N ALA A 47 -3.02 9.26 12.19
CA ALA A 47 -3.29 7.98 12.86
C ALA A 47 -2.12 6.96 12.85
N GLY A 48 -1.03 7.24 12.08
CA GLY A 48 0.14 6.37 12.04
C GLY A 48 0.28 5.55 10.75
N LYS A 49 -0.59 5.71 9.74
CA LYS A 49 -0.59 4.91 8.49
C LYS A 49 0.76 4.91 7.77
N THR A 50 1.29 6.08 7.43
CA THR A 50 2.61 6.21 6.77
C THR A 50 3.75 5.67 7.65
N THR A 51 3.67 5.87 8.98
CA THR A 51 4.65 5.31 9.93
C THR A 51 4.62 3.79 9.90
N LEU A 52 3.43 3.18 9.91
CA LEU A 52 3.28 1.73 9.80
C LEU A 52 3.90 1.23 8.50
N LEU A 53 3.50 1.80 7.34
CA LEU A 53 4.01 1.36 6.05
C LEU A 53 5.53 1.53 5.94
N SER A 54 6.10 2.63 6.44
CA SER A 54 7.56 2.86 6.41
C SER A 54 8.35 1.88 7.30
N ILE A 55 7.75 1.40 8.39
CA ILE A 55 8.34 0.32 9.20
C ILE A 55 8.27 -1.00 8.44
N LEU A 56 7.11 -1.34 7.85
CA LEU A 56 6.94 -2.54 7.02
C LEU A 56 7.90 -2.56 5.83
N ALA A 57 8.18 -1.39 5.24
CA ALA A 57 9.16 -1.20 4.17
C ALA A 57 10.61 -1.26 4.64
N GLY A 58 10.85 -1.28 5.95
CA GLY A 58 12.21 -1.23 6.52
C GLY A 58 12.93 0.10 6.35
N ILE A 59 12.21 1.18 6.01
CA ILE A 59 12.76 2.54 5.92
C ILE A 59 13.19 3.04 7.28
N GLN A 60 12.45 2.66 8.32
CA GLN A 60 12.78 2.97 9.70
C GLN A 60 12.50 1.77 10.61
N PRO A 61 13.32 1.56 11.66
CA PRO A 61 13.04 0.52 12.64
C PRO A 61 11.87 0.91 13.56
N PRO A 62 11.07 -0.04 14.04
CA PRO A 62 10.20 0.18 15.18
C PRO A 62 11.04 0.35 16.44
N ASP A 63 10.48 0.95 17.49
CA ASP A 63 11.13 1.02 18.82
C ASP A 63 10.93 -0.28 19.59
N SER A 64 9.82 -1.00 19.33
CA SER A 64 9.59 -2.39 19.76
C SER A 64 8.61 -3.10 18.83
N GLY A 65 8.48 -4.42 19.00
CA GLY A 65 7.69 -5.29 18.14
C GLY A 65 8.55 -6.07 17.15
N THR A 66 7.91 -6.88 16.31
CA THR A 66 8.60 -7.78 15.37
C THR A 66 7.97 -7.77 13.99
N LEU A 67 8.80 -8.05 12.97
CA LEU A 67 8.38 -8.24 11.57
C LEU A 67 8.82 -9.62 11.10
N SER A 68 7.97 -10.33 10.35
CA SER A 68 8.26 -11.67 9.83
C SER A 68 9.19 -11.69 8.62
N ARG A 69 9.43 -10.54 7.97
CA ARG A 69 10.27 -10.43 6.77
C ARG A 69 11.35 -9.38 6.91
N PRO A 70 12.52 -9.61 6.26
CA PRO A 70 13.53 -8.56 6.05
C PRO A 70 12.99 -7.46 5.15
N ALA A 71 13.50 -6.23 5.34
CA ALA A 71 13.10 -5.05 4.57
C ALA A 71 13.27 -5.18 3.04
N GLY A 72 14.26 -5.95 2.57
CA GLY A 72 14.56 -6.09 1.13
C GLY A 72 13.56 -6.95 0.32
N ASP A 73 12.62 -7.63 0.99
CA ASP A 73 11.62 -8.48 0.33
C ASP A 73 10.31 -7.74 0.03
N VAL A 74 10.29 -6.43 0.27
CA VAL A 74 9.10 -5.59 0.20
C VAL A 74 9.33 -4.42 -0.74
N GLY A 75 8.47 -4.25 -1.75
CA GLY A 75 8.45 -3.08 -2.62
C GLY A 75 7.79 -1.89 -1.93
N TRP A 76 8.39 -0.72 -2.02
CA TRP A 76 7.87 0.50 -1.41
C TRP A 76 7.56 1.58 -2.44
N VAL A 77 6.36 2.13 -2.37
CA VAL A 77 5.88 3.22 -3.22
C VAL A 77 5.39 4.36 -2.31
N PRO A 78 6.22 5.37 -2.08
CA PRO A 78 5.85 6.52 -1.26
C PRO A 78 4.79 7.39 -1.94
N GLN A 79 4.05 8.16 -1.14
CA GLN A 79 3.08 9.13 -1.61
C GLN A 79 3.71 10.15 -2.58
N GLN A 80 4.90 10.64 -2.27
CA GLN A 80 5.67 11.49 -3.17
C GLN A 80 6.70 10.65 -3.93
N ALA A 81 6.48 10.52 -5.24
CA ALA A 81 7.38 9.76 -6.08
C ALA A 81 8.79 10.37 -6.12
N ALA A 82 9.81 9.56 -5.81
CA ALA A 82 11.22 9.95 -5.88
C ALA A 82 11.79 9.83 -7.32
N LEU A 83 11.00 10.21 -8.33
CA LEU A 83 11.36 10.09 -9.74
C LEU A 83 12.14 11.30 -10.23
N TYR A 84 13.11 11.07 -11.08
CA TYR A 84 13.91 12.12 -11.73
C TYR A 84 13.14 12.68 -12.93
N ALA A 85 12.62 13.88 -12.79
CA ALA A 85 11.71 14.51 -13.77
C ALA A 85 12.32 14.68 -15.17
N LYS A 86 13.62 14.94 -15.26
CA LYS A 86 14.36 15.13 -16.54
C LYS A 86 14.77 13.84 -17.23
N LEU A 87 14.76 12.72 -16.52
CA LEU A 87 15.01 11.40 -17.10
C LEU A 87 13.73 10.87 -17.74
N THR A 88 13.91 10.03 -18.75
CA THR A 88 12.83 9.26 -19.37
C THR A 88 12.31 8.18 -18.42
N ILE A 89 11.18 7.57 -18.74
CA ILE A 89 10.65 6.42 -17.98
C ILE A 89 11.70 5.30 -17.94
N ALA A 90 12.25 4.90 -19.10
CA ALA A 90 13.24 3.83 -19.18
C ALA A 90 14.52 4.16 -18.37
N GLU A 91 15.00 5.41 -18.41
CA GLU A 91 16.18 5.83 -17.65
C GLU A 91 15.92 5.83 -16.14
N ASN A 92 14.72 6.26 -15.68
CA ASN A 92 14.34 6.14 -14.27
C ASN A 92 14.34 4.67 -13.84
N LEU A 93 13.64 3.80 -14.58
CA LEU A 93 13.59 2.37 -14.26
C LEU A 93 14.99 1.74 -14.25
N ALA A 94 15.84 2.07 -15.23
CA ALA A 94 17.21 1.56 -15.28
C ALA A 94 18.08 2.04 -14.11
N LEU A 95 17.91 3.28 -13.68
CA LEU A 95 18.60 3.83 -12.51
C LEU A 95 18.20 3.06 -11.24
N PHE A 96 16.91 2.93 -10.98
CA PHE A 96 16.41 2.22 -9.79
C PHE A 96 16.72 0.72 -9.84
N ALA A 97 16.64 0.05 -11.01
CA ALA A 97 17.03 -1.34 -11.14
C ALA A 97 18.49 -1.59 -10.74
N ARG A 98 19.39 -0.63 -11.03
CA ARG A 98 20.79 -0.70 -10.58
C ARG A 98 20.94 -0.44 -9.08
N LEU A 99 20.18 0.50 -8.52
CA LEU A 99 20.19 0.79 -7.08
C LEU A 99 19.70 -0.40 -6.27
N GLU A 100 18.65 -1.08 -6.76
CA GLU A 100 18.10 -2.32 -6.19
C GLU A 100 18.98 -3.55 -6.46
N ARG A 101 20.15 -3.38 -7.12
CA ARG A 101 21.07 -4.47 -7.46
C ARG A 101 20.42 -5.61 -8.23
N SER A 102 19.46 -5.30 -9.09
CA SER A 102 18.82 -6.28 -9.97
C SER A 102 19.90 -7.06 -10.74
N ARG A 103 19.75 -8.40 -10.80
CA ARG A 103 20.70 -9.28 -11.52
C ARG A 103 20.75 -8.97 -13.01
N ASN A 104 19.64 -8.57 -13.59
CA ASN A 104 19.52 -8.17 -14.98
C ASN A 104 18.67 -6.89 -15.07
N PRO A 105 19.28 -5.69 -14.94
CA PRO A 105 18.54 -4.41 -14.98
C PRO A 105 17.78 -4.19 -16.27
N HIS A 106 18.30 -4.65 -17.41
CA HIS A 106 17.64 -4.49 -18.72
C HIS A 106 16.32 -5.27 -18.74
N ASP A 107 16.33 -6.55 -18.41
CA ASP A 107 15.13 -7.38 -18.43
C ASP A 107 14.11 -6.90 -17.37
N ALA A 108 14.57 -6.39 -16.24
CA ALA A 108 13.70 -5.79 -15.23
C ALA A 108 12.97 -4.55 -15.79
N VAL A 109 13.68 -3.67 -16.50
CA VAL A 109 13.10 -2.50 -17.17
C VAL A 109 12.05 -2.91 -18.20
N GLU A 110 12.39 -3.86 -19.08
CA GLU A 110 11.48 -4.34 -20.13
C GLU A 110 10.19 -4.93 -19.53
N ARG A 111 10.33 -5.77 -18.50
CA ARG A 111 9.16 -6.31 -17.78
C ARG A 111 8.29 -5.21 -17.17
N MET A 112 8.90 -4.21 -16.54
CA MET A 112 8.15 -3.12 -15.91
C MET A 112 7.43 -2.26 -16.93
N LEU A 113 8.04 -1.99 -18.09
CA LEU A 113 7.39 -1.25 -19.17
C LEU A 113 6.15 -1.99 -19.69
N ASP A 114 6.22 -3.32 -19.84
CA ASP A 114 5.08 -4.13 -20.25
C ASP A 114 4.01 -4.22 -19.18
N LEU A 115 4.40 -4.54 -17.93
CA LEU A 115 3.50 -4.70 -16.83
C LEU A 115 2.65 -3.45 -16.54
N THR A 116 3.25 -2.27 -16.76
CA THR A 116 2.61 -0.97 -16.48
C THR A 116 1.98 -0.30 -17.70
N ASP A 117 1.98 -0.94 -18.87
CA ASP A 117 1.50 -0.40 -20.15
C ASP A 117 2.21 0.93 -20.53
N LEU A 118 3.51 1.03 -20.26
CA LEU A 118 4.31 2.23 -20.53
C LEU A 118 5.35 2.06 -21.65
N ARG A 119 5.35 0.91 -22.34
CA ARG A 119 6.34 0.60 -23.38
C ARG A 119 6.41 1.63 -24.49
N GLU A 120 5.28 2.06 -25.02
CA GLU A 120 5.22 3.07 -26.09
C GLU A 120 5.73 4.45 -25.64
N ARG A 121 5.71 4.69 -24.33
CA ARG A 121 6.12 5.94 -23.68
C ARG A 121 7.48 5.86 -22.99
N ALA A 122 8.22 4.78 -23.17
CA ALA A 122 9.49 4.52 -22.48
C ALA A 122 10.51 5.67 -22.61
N ARG A 123 10.44 6.43 -23.73
CA ARG A 123 11.31 7.58 -24.02
C ARG A 123 10.74 8.93 -23.58
N ASP A 124 9.50 8.98 -23.07
CA ASP A 124 8.92 10.22 -22.56
C ASP A 124 9.60 10.60 -21.23
N GLN A 125 9.93 11.89 -21.08
CA GLN A 125 10.43 12.39 -19.81
C GLN A 125 9.33 12.35 -18.74
N VAL A 126 9.68 12.00 -17.49
CA VAL A 126 8.73 11.92 -16.38
C VAL A 126 8.04 13.26 -16.13
N ALA A 127 8.70 14.39 -16.38
CA ALA A 127 8.11 15.73 -16.28
C ALA A 127 6.87 15.93 -17.15
N THR A 128 6.78 15.24 -18.31
CA THR A 128 5.69 15.41 -19.29
C THR A 128 4.52 14.46 -19.05
N LEU A 129 4.62 13.56 -18.09
CA LEU A 129 3.61 12.54 -17.81
C LEU A 129 2.40 13.11 -17.06
N SER A 130 1.21 12.56 -17.37
CA SER A 130 0.04 12.73 -16.52
C SER A 130 0.30 12.16 -15.11
N GLY A 131 -0.47 12.62 -14.11
CA GLY A 131 -0.39 12.09 -12.74
C GLY A 131 -0.50 10.57 -12.68
N GLY A 132 -1.46 9.99 -13.41
CA GLY A 132 -1.66 8.54 -13.46
C GLY A 132 -0.47 7.77 -14.06
N ASN A 133 0.11 8.25 -15.14
CA ASN A 133 1.30 7.61 -15.71
C ASN A 133 2.53 7.76 -14.81
N ARG A 134 2.68 8.93 -14.15
CA ARG A 134 3.75 9.12 -13.16
C ARG A 134 3.61 8.15 -12.00
N GLN A 135 2.38 7.92 -11.52
CA GLN A 135 2.11 6.96 -10.47
C GLN A 135 2.40 5.52 -10.91
N ARG A 136 2.10 5.16 -12.16
CA ARG A 136 2.48 3.84 -12.71
C ARG A 136 3.99 3.65 -12.75
N VAL A 137 4.76 4.67 -13.13
CA VAL A 137 6.23 4.63 -13.07
C VAL A 137 6.70 4.45 -11.63
N ASN A 138 6.08 5.15 -10.66
CA ASN A 138 6.42 5.02 -9.24
C ASN A 138 6.18 3.60 -8.74
N ILE A 139 5.05 2.98 -9.11
CA ILE A 139 4.76 1.58 -8.77
C ILE A 139 5.73 0.63 -9.49
N ALA A 140 6.04 0.88 -10.76
CA ALA A 140 7.04 0.09 -11.50
C ALA A 140 8.39 0.07 -10.79
N VAL A 141 8.83 1.19 -10.21
CA VAL A 141 10.05 1.26 -9.39
C VAL A 141 9.95 0.33 -8.18
N GLY A 142 8.83 0.36 -7.45
CA GLY A 142 8.60 -0.52 -6.29
C GLY A 142 8.56 -2.02 -6.65
N LEU A 143 8.30 -2.35 -7.92
CA LEU A 143 8.22 -3.73 -8.42
C LEU A 143 9.51 -4.26 -9.04
N LEU A 144 10.55 -3.42 -9.20
CA LEU A 144 11.79 -3.81 -9.90
C LEU A 144 12.50 -5.02 -9.28
N ALA A 145 12.42 -5.18 -7.97
CA ALA A 145 13.00 -6.30 -7.23
C ALA A 145 12.11 -7.56 -7.24
N ASP A 146 10.96 -7.54 -7.92
CA ASP A 146 9.98 -8.62 -7.94
C ASP A 146 9.51 -9.04 -6.53
N PRO A 147 9.06 -8.07 -5.70
CA PRO A 147 8.70 -8.34 -4.31
C PRO A 147 7.40 -9.14 -4.21
N GLU A 148 7.28 -10.01 -3.18
CA GLU A 148 6.01 -10.68 -2.88
C GLU A 148 4.99 -9.74 -2.21
N VAL A 149 5.46 -8.64 -1.60
CA VAL A 149 4.63 -7.62 -0.95
C VAL A 149 4.94 -6.26 -1.52
N LEU A 150 3.91 -5.52 -1.93
CA LEU A 150 3.99 -4.15 -2.40
C LEU A 150 3.26 -3.23 -1.42
N LEU A 151 3.96 -2.23 -0.91
CA LEU A 151 3.40 -1.21 -0.03
C LEU A 151 3.17 0.08 -0.80
N LEU A 152 1.96 0.64 -0.71
CA LEU A 152 1.56 1.86 -1.41
C LEU A 152 1.06 2.90 -0.40
N ASP A 153 1.68 4.06 -0.36
CA ASP A 153 1.22 5.17 0.49
C ASP A 153 0.45 6.18 -0.36
N GLU A 154 -0.88 6.28 -0.11
CA GLU A 154 -1.81 7.17 -0.81
C GLU A 154 -1.71 7.10 -2.34
N PRO A 155 -1.83 5.90 -2.97
CA PRO A 155 -1.47 5.71 -4.38
C PRO A 155 -2.34 6.51 -5.36
N SER A 156 -3.54 6.92 -4.97
CA SER A 156 -4.55 7.56 -5.83
C SER A 156 -4.85 9.02 -5.48
N ALA A 157 -4.23 9.57 -4.42
CA ALA A 157 -4.60 10.85 -3.82
C ALA A 157 -4.63 12.06 -4.79
N ALA A 158 -3.75 12.07 -5.82
CA ALA A 158 -3.63 13.17 -6.77
C ALA A 158 -4.21 12.85 -8.16
N LEU A 159 -5.03 11.81 -8.28
CA LEU A 159 -5.55 11.31 -9.56
C LEU A 159 -7.01 11.73 -9.78
N ASP A 160 -7.33 12.07 -11.03
CA ASP A 160 -8.71 12.23 -11.46
C ASP A 160 -9.46 10.86 -11.46
N PRO A 161 -10.81 10.84 -11.50
CA PRO A 161 -11.57 9.61 -11.40
C PRO A 161 -11.19 8.53 -12.43
N ARG A 162 -10.90 8.91 -13.69
CA ARG A 162 -10.52 7.96 -14.75
C ARG A 162 -9.11 7.38 -14.53
N GLN A 163 -8.18 8.23 -14.10
CA GLN A 163 -6.81 7.80 -13.78
C GLN A 163 -6.81 6.87 -12.57
N ARG A 164 -7.65 7.17 -11.57
CA ARG A 164 -7.83 6.36 -10.37
C ARG A 164 -8.36 4.96 -10.71
N GLU A 165 -9.41 4.88 -11.53
CA GLU A 165 -9.98 3.59 -11.95
C GLU A 165 -8.93 2.73 -12.66
N ARG A 166 -8.20 3.29 -13.64
CA ARG A 166 -7.11 2.57 -14.33
C ARG A 166 -5.98 2.14 -13.42
N LEU A 167 -5.67 2.93 -12.38
CA LEU A 167 -4.67 2.56 -11.38
C LEU A 167 -5.15 1.36 -10.57
N TRP A 168 -6.39 1.36 -10.11
CA TRP A 168 -6.96 0.26 -9.34
C TRP A 168 -7.10 -1.02 -10.16
N GLU A 169 -7.50 -0.93 -11.43
CA GLU A 169 -7.47 -2.09 -12.34
C GLU A 169 -6.07 -2.70 -12.45
N PHE A 170 -5.04 -1.86 -12.50
CA PHE A 170 -3.66 -2.33 -12.51
C PHE A 170 -3.26 -3.00 -11.19
N ILE A 171 -3.58 -2.39 -10.04
CA ILE A 171 -3.29 -2.96 -8.71
C ILE A 171 -4.02 -4.30 -8.52
N LEU A 172 -5.27 -4.40 -8.95
CA LEU A 172 -6.06 -5.65 -8.91
C LEU A 172 -5.41 -6.77 -9.75
N ARG A 173 -4.86 -6.44 -10.93
CA ARG A 173 -4.11 -7.43 -11.73
C ARG A 173 -2.85 -7.92 -11.02
N LEU A 174 -2.12 -7.04 -10.33
CA LEU A 174 -0.95 -7.43 -9.52
C LEU A 174 -1.34 -8.40 -8.41
N ALA A 175 -2.39 -8.09 -7.67
CA ALA A 175 -2.89 -8.96 -6.60
C ALA A 175 -3.38 -10.31 -7.15
N GLY A 176 -4.14 -10.30 -8.26
CA GLY A 176 -4.56 -11.51 -8.98
C GLY A 176 -3.40 -12.36 -9.51
N GLY A 177 -2.24 -11.76 -9.75
CA GLY A 177 -0.98 -12.42 -10.08
C GLY A 177 -0.22 -12.98 -8.88
N GLY A 178 -0.71 -12.77 -7.65
CA GLY A 178 -0.15 -13.29 -6.42
C GLY A 178 0.72 -12.31 -5.62
N THR A 179 0.87 -11.06 -6.06
CA THR A 179 1.51 -9.99 -5.28
C THR A 179 0.56 -9.54 -4.18
N THR A 180 1.00 -9.57 -2.93
CA THR A 180 0.23 -9.01 -1.81
C THR A 180 0.40 -7.49 -1.81
N VAL A 181 -0.71 -6.75 -1.71
CA VAL A 181 -0.66 -5.29 -1.71
C VAL A 181 -1.21 -4.75 -0.40
N ILE A 182 -0.39 -3.97 0.32
CA ILE A 182 -0.84 -3.22 1.51
C ILE A 182 -0.79 -1.74 1.15
N TYR A 183 -1.91 -1.05 1.27
CA TYR A 183 -1.97 0.35 0.91
C TYR A 183 -2.59 1.21 2.01
N ALA A 184 -1.98 2.37 2.26
CA ALA A 184 -2.59 3.38 3.10
C ALA A 184 -3.43 4.31 2.25
N THR A 185 -4.63 4.65 2.72
CA THR A 185 -5.49 5.65 2.10
C THR A 185 -6.37 6.34 3.15
N HIS A 186 -6.73 7.59 2.88
CA HIS A 186 -7.79 8.30 3.57
C HIS A 186 -9.13 8.20 2.81
N ASN A 187 -9.12 7.63 1.59
CA ASN A 187 -10.32 7.42 0.80
C ASN A 187 -10.99 6.10 1.20
N VAL A 188 -11.99 6.21 2.06
CA VAL A 188 -12.72 5.09 2.63
C VAL A 188 -13.47 4.28 1.56
N GLN A 189 -13.96 4.95 0.50
CA GLN A 189 -14.65 4.30 -0.61
C GLN A 189 -13.74 3.37 -1.42
N GLU A 190 -12.44 3.71 -1.54
CA GLU A 190 -11.47 2.81 -2.18
C GLU A 190 -11.23 1.56 -1.34
N ALA A 191 -11.15 1.73 -0.02
CA ALA A 191 -10.98 0.61 0.90
C ALA A 191 -12.20 -0.33 0.86
N ASP A 192 -13.43 0.20 0.86
CA ASP A 192 -14.65 -0.58 0.70
C ASP A 192 -14.67 -1.36 -0.63
N ARG A 193 -14.34 -0.67 -1.72
CA ARG A 193 -14.48 -1.24 -3.07
C ARG A 193 -13.44 -2.31 -3.40
N TYR A 194 -12.22 -2.17 -2.88
CA TYR A 194 -11.07 -2.95 -3.37
C TYR A 194 -10.41 -3.84 -2.31
N ALA A 195 -10.51 -3.52 -1.02
CA ALA A 195 -9.80 -4.28 0.00
C ALA A 195 -10.46 -5.63 0.31
N ASN A 196 -9.62 -6.64 0.52
CA ASN A 196 -10.04 -7.91 1.13
C ASN A 196 -10.08 -7.77 2.66
N GLN A 197 -9.15 -6.98 3.22
CA GLN A 197 -8.98 -6.76 4.64
C GLN A 197 -8.78 -5.26 4.91
N LEU A 198 -9.38 -4.77 5.98
CA LEU A 198 -9.20 -3.43 6.52
C LEU A 198 -8.42 -3.50 7.84
N ILE A 199 -7.44 -2.62 7.94
CA ILE A 199 -6.77 -2.28 9.21
C ILE A 199 -7.12 -0.83 9.49
N VAL A 200 -7.96 -0.59 10.50
CA VAL A 200 -8.31 0.77 10.91
C VAL A 200 -7.36 1.22 12.00
N LEU A 201 -6.67 2.33 11.75
CA LEU A 201 -5.81 3.00 12.71
C LEU A 201 -6.47 4.28 13.22
N ALA A 202 -6.45 4.49 14.54
CA ALA A 202 -6.80 5.74 15.19
C ALA A 202 -5.82 5.98 16.35
N ASP A 203 -5.30 7.20 16.48
CA ASP A 203 -4.36 7.63 17.54
C ASP A 203 -3.17 6.67 17.77
N GLY A 204 -2.69 6.04 16.69
CA GLY A 204 -1.58 5.08 16.73
C GLY A 204 -1.96 3.67 17.13
N GLU A 205 -3.24 3.37 17.34
CA GLU A 205 -3.75 2.05 17.71
C GLU A 205 -4.52 1.40 16.56
N ARG A 206 -4.48 0.08 16.48
CA ARG A 206 -5.35 -0.68 15.58
C ARG A 206 -6.69 -0.89 16.25
N VAL A 207 -7.71 -0.16 15.78
CA VAL A 207 -9.06 -0.21 16.35
C VAL A 207 -9.98 -1.21 15.64
N PHE A 208 -9.58 -1.68 14.43
CA PHE A 208 -10.29 -2.72 13.69
C PHE A 208 -9.36 -3.53 12.80
N ASP A 209 -9.70 -4.81 12.60
CA ASP A 209 -9.04 -5.75 11.68
C ASP A 209 -10.11 -6.73 11.18
N GLY A 210 -10.45 -6.65 9.90
CA GLY A 210 -11.49 -7.48 9.29
C GLY A 210 -11.82 -7.01 7.88
N SER A 211 -12.86 -7.57 7.27
CA SER A 211 -13.33 -7.14 5.95
C SER A 211 -14.19 -5.86 6.03
N PRO A 212 -14.38 -5.13 4.92
CA PRO A 212 -15.32 -3.99 4.87
C PRO A 212 -16.72 -4.36 5.37
N ARG A 213 -17.23 -5.53 4.99
CA ARG A 213 -18.55 -6.02 5.41
C ARG A 213 -18.65 -6.28 6.92
N GLU A 214 -17.58 -6.76 7.53
CA GLU A 214 -17.54 -6.97 8.99
C GLU A 214 -17.59 -5.64 9.73
N LEU A 215 -16.93 -4.58 9.21
CA LEU A 215 -17.03 -3.25 9.78
C LEU A 215 -18.45 -2.69 9.69
N GLU A 216 -19.11 -2.80 8.53
CA GLU A 216 -20.52 -2.39 8.38
C GLU A 216 -21.44 -3.15 9.34
N HIS A 217 -21.22 -4.45 9.50
CA HIS A 217 -22.01 -5.29 10.40
C HIS A 217 -21.79 -4.90 11.88
N GLU A 218 -20.56 -4.53 12.27
CA GLU A 218 -20.25 -4.09 13.64
C GLU A 218 -20.98 -2.80 14.00
N VAL A 219 -21.12 -1.88 13.04
CA VAL A 219 -21.90 -0.64 13.24
C VAL A 219 -23.40 -0.90 13.36
N GLY A 220 -23.91 -1.92 12.66
CA GLY A 220 -25.29 -2.40 12.81
C GLY A 220 -26.38 -1.46 12.32
N THR A 221 -26.04 -0.43 11.55
CA THR A 221 -26.99 0.56 11.02
C THR A 221 -27.35 0.20 9.59
N THR A 222 -28.60 -0.24 9.37
CA THR A 222 -29.17 -0.45 8.04
C THR A 222 -29.39 0.88 7.33
N GLY A 223 -28.79 1.06 6.14
CA GLY A 223 -29.03 2.21 5.27
C GLY A 223 -27.96 3.27 5.28
N LEU A 224 -26.86 3.11 6.01
CA LEU A 224 -25.67 3.93 5.86
C LEU A 224 -24.84 3.44 4.67
N ASP A 225 -24.19 4.37 3.95
CA ASP A 225 -23.07 4.00 3.09
C ASP A 225 -21.82 3.67 3.94
N PHE A 226 -20.81 3.06 3.30
CA PHE A 226 -19.60 2.63 4.03
C PHE A 226 -18.86 3.80 4.69
N GLU A 227 -18.85 4.99 4.09
CA GLU A 227 -18.19 6.16 4.67
C GLU A 227 -18.89 6.62 5.95
N GLN A 228 -20.23 6.63 5.95
CA GLN A 228 -21.03 6.95 7.14
C GLN A 228 -20.84 5.89 8.23
N ALA A 229 -20.81 4.61 7.86
CA ALA A 229 -20.55 3.51 8.78
C ALA A 229 -19.15 3.65 9.42
N PHE A 230 -18.14 3.99 8.64
CA PHE A 230 -16.78 4.22 9.14
C PHE A 230 -16.69 5.38 10.13
N VAL A 231 -17.34 6.52 9.83
CA VAL A 231 -17.39 7.68 10.73
C VAL A 231 -18.08 7.31 12.03
N GLU A 232 -19.23 6.64 11.96
CA GLU A 232 -19.97 6.17 13.14
C GLU A 232 -19.15 5.17 13.98
N PHE A 233 -18.41 4.27 13.30
CA PHE A 233 -17.49 3.34 13.96
C PHE A 233 -16.44 4.08 14.79
N LEU A 234 -15.79 5.09 14.22
CA LEU A 234 -14.78 5.89 14.92
C LEU A 234 -15.39 6.65 16.10
N HIS A 235 -16.54 7.31 15.92
CA HIS A 235 -17.24 8.03 16.99
C HIS A 235 -17.58 7.12 18.19
N ARG A 236 -18.07 5.89 17.95
CA ARG A 236 -18.37 4.93 19.02
C ARG A 236 -17.14 4.50 19.81
N ARG A 237 -15.97 4.59 19.19
CA ARG A 237 -14.68 4.28 19.80
C ARG A 237 -13.97 5.48 20.42
N GLY A 238 -14.57 6.68 20.34
CA GLY A 238 -14.04 7.91 20.94
C GLY A 238 -12.99 8.63 20.10
N HIS A 239 -13.01 8.43 18.79
CA HIS A 239 -12.10 9.04 17.82
C HIS A 239 -12.81 9.98 16.85
#